data_d150ac198244de0d86de8bb29f3cb24f
#
_entry.id   d150ac198244de0d86de8bb29f3cb24f
#
_cell.length_a   1.000
_cell.length_b   1.000
_cell.length_c   1.000
_cell.angle_alpha   90.00
_cell.angle_beta   90.00
_cell.angle_gamma   90.00
#
_symmetry.space_group_name_H-M   'P 1'
#
loop_
_entity.id
_entity.type
_entity.pdbx_description
1 polymer ?
#
loop_
_entity_poly.entity_id
_entity_poly.type
_entity_poly.pdbx_seq_one_letter_code
_entity_poly.pdbx_strand_id
1 'polypeptide(L)'
;MQTLRRTVAVLTLPAIAYLGAACERTETPTGARSPARALLLSNDPTTRWVNDDDPNGPPYSPPGTSCNNPGYQTVQDAVDHAADGDRINVCPGTYIEQVTIPSGTDNIQLRSVGHWQAVIQAPPIMTDPKAIVRVNGAHNVTILAFTITGPGGSGCNSLRYGVRVDETGSADILGNHITQIRDNPFSGCQNGVAVLVGRRFIPIFPDVSPPDVTTGSARIIGNVIDNYQKNGPTVSNEGTYAEIAHNRILGIEPTAVIAQNGVQASGGATADIRHNFVSGNVYTPCVTCQVVAATGILLFQSGDVQTEHNTVTSNDVGIYMFNAASGSTSPQNRVRASTFDGIVLQAATGNQVAQNKTDHNSGPGIGVYESQNNALDDNRVENNKDSGILLDVAAQNNDVGENKIQDNGTTSTINPDATDGIRVNDPLSVGNTLHDNRLRNNVTHDCHDNSLGSGTSNTGNFWVNNRGETSQPLGLCGEDENDADFETSTVYGWDPAYPWYDAFGVGADYDWAAAYATIDTESLLQLLPQVPLGGIRRVIVSPNQ
;
A
#
# COMPACT_ATOMS: atom_id res chain seq x y z
N MET A 1 46.64 -29.79 9.58
CA MET A 1 46.74 -31.26 9.42
C MET A 1 45.35 -31.81 9.18
N GLN A 2 45.20 -32.63 8.18
CA GLN A 2 44.04 -33.36 7.66
C GLN A 2 43.05 -32.56 6.83
N THR A 3 43.31 -32.60 5.54
CA THR A 3 42.48 -32.35 4.37
C THR A 3 41.39 -33.41 4.25
N LEU A 4 40.13 -32.97 4.11
CA LEU A 4 39.05 -33.85 3.65
C LEU A 4 38.61 -33.40 2.26
N ARG A 5 38.98 -34.17 1.24
CA ARG A 5 38.46 -34.07 -0.13
C ARG A 5 37.05 -34.66 -0.16
N ARG A 6 36.07 -33.92 -0.66
CA ARG A 6 34.76 -34.47 -1.04
C ARG A 6 34.68 -34.61 -2.56
N THR A 7 34.50 -35.83 -2.96
CA THR A 7 34.30 -36.30 -4.34
C THR A 7 32.89 -35.96 -4.81
N VAL A 8 32.79 -35.29 -5.97
CA VAL A 8 31.52 -35.03 -6.67
C VAL A 8 31.28 -36.23 -7.58
N ALA A 9 30.17 -36.92 -7.38
CA ALA A 9 29.70 -37.97 -8.28
C ALA A 9 28.71 -37.33 -9.30
N VAL A 10 29.06 -37.40 -10.57
CA VAL A 10 28.23 -37.02 -11.70
C VAL A 10 27.37 -38.24 -12.06
N LEU A 11 26.04 -38.10 -11.95
CA LEU A 11 25.06 -39.07 -12.45
C LEU A 11 24.49 -38.56 -13.76
N THR A 12 24.83 -39.28 -14.84
CA THR A 12 24.23 -39.12 -16.19
C THR A 12 22.94 -39.94 -16.27
N LEU A 13 21.85 -39.30 -16.67
CA LEU A 13 20.59 -39.96 -17.03
C LEU A 13 20.43 -40.05 -18.56
N PRO A 14 19.93 -41.16 -19.08
CA PRO A 14 19.76 -41.36 -20.54
C PRO A 14 18.45 -40.75 -21.09
N ALA A 15 18.55 -40.22 -22.28
CA ALA A 15 17.44 -39.73 -23.07
C ALA A 15 16.53 -40.88 -23.53
N ILE A 16 15.23 -40.75 -23.34
CA ILE A 16 14.20 -41.64 -23.93
C ILE A 16 13.53 -40.91 -25.08
N ALA A 17 13.70 -41.41 -26.26
CA ALA A 17 13.01 -40.98 -27.49
C ALA A 17 11.58 -41.52 -27.49
N TYR A 18 10.57 -40.67 -27.74
CA TYR A 18 9.21 -41.09 -28.02
C TYR A 18 8.96 -41.02 -29.52
N LEU A 19 8.69 -42.20 -30.09
CA LEU A 19 8.20 -42.42 -31.46
C LEU A 19 6.70 -42.10 -31.52
N GLY A 20 6.30 -41.32 -32.50
CA GLY A 20 4.91 -41.06 -32.81
C GLY A 20 4.20 -42.26 -33.41
N ALA A 21 2.96 -42.49 -33.02
CA ALA A 21 2.05 -43.38 -33.69
C ALA A 21 0.80 -42.59 -34.11
N ALA A 22 0.54 -42.63 -35.42
CA ALA A 22 -0.67 -42.09 -36.01
C ALA A 22 -1.87 -42.98 -35.67
N CYS A 23 -3.01 -42.36 -35.30
CA CYS A 23 -4.28 -43.06 -35.17
C CYS A 23 -5.16 -42.83 -36.38
N GLU A 24 -5.53 -43.92 -37.03
CA GLU A 24 -6.57 -44.02 -38.06
C GLU A 24 -7.97 -43.80 -37.48
N ARG A 25 -8.80 -43.16 -38.30
CA ARG A 25 -10.23 -42.99 -38.09
C ARG A 25 -10.97 -44.30 -38.35
N THR A 26 -11.81 -44.74 -37.44
CA THR A 26 -12.90 -45.67 -37.74
C THR A 26 -14.23 -45.08 -37.32
N GLU A 27 -15.18 -45.09 -38.25
CA GLU A 27 -16.53 -44.56 -38.08
C GLU A 27 -17.44 -45.54 -37.33
N THR A 28 -18.31 -44.96 -36.57
CA THR A 28 -19.59 -45.25 -35.89
C THR A 28 -20.21 -46.65 -35.98
N PRO A 29 -21.01 -47.02 -34.95
CA PRO A 29 -22.45 -47.09 -35.17
C PRO A 29 -23.31 -46.35 -34.15
N THR A 30 -24.39 -45.82 -34.69
CA THR A 30 -25.56 -45.23 -34.04
C THR A 30 -26.20 -46.16 -33.00
N GLY A 31 -26.53 -45.61 -31.84
CA GLY A 31 -27.45 -46.27 -30.94
C GLY A 31 -27.51 -45.70 -29.51
N ALA A 32 -28.70 -45.28 -29.16
CA ALA A 32 -29.21 -44.96 -27.83
C ALA A 32 -29.08 -43.52 -27.36
N ARG A 33 -30.15 -42.78 -27.49
CA ARG A 33 -30.46 -41.58 -26.71
C ARG A 33 -30.35 -41.87 -25.24
N SER A 34 -29.41 -41.26 -24.56
CA SER A 34 -29.50 -41.04 -23.11
C SER A 34 -30.40 -39.85 -22.84
N PRO A 35 -31.43 -40.02 -22.05
CA PRO A 35 -32.16 -38.89 -21.50
C PRO A 35 -31.46 -38.51 -20.20
N ALA A 36 -31.21 -37.31 -20.06
CA ALA A 36 -30.89 -36.55 -18.88
C ALA A 36 -29.74 -35.61 -19.20
N ARG A 37 -30.04 -34.62 -20.05
CA ARG A 37 -29.44 -33.34 -19.82
C ARG A 37 -29.90 -32.93 -18.41
N ALA A 38 -29.07 -33.19 -17.41
CA ALA A 38 -29.22 -32.50 -16.13
C ALA A 38 -29.36 -31.04 -16.50
N LEU A 39 -30.47 -30.44 -16.18
CA LEU A 39 -30.61 -29.00 -16.08
C LEU A 39 -29.50 -28.58 -15.11
N LEU A 40 -28.39 -28.13 -15.66
CA LEU A 40 -27.63 -27.11 -14.99
C LEU A 40 -28.64 -25.98 -14.88
N LEU A 41 -29.27 -25.87 -13.72
CA LEU A 41 -29.92 -24.65 -13.29
C LEU A 41 -28.81 -23.61 -13.43
N SER A 42 -28.83 -22.83 -14.50
CA SER A 42 -28.16 -21.55 -14.53
C SER A 42 -28.85 -20.79 -13.40
N ASN A 43 -28.22 -20.72 -12.25
CA ASN A 43 -28.63 -19.76 -11.24
C ASN A 43 -28.29 -18.40 -11.85
N ASP A 44 -29.25 -17.81 -12.55
CA ASP A 44 -29.14 -16.40 -12.90
C ASP A 44 -28.95 -15.63 -11.59
N PRO A 45 -27.99 -14.70 -11.54
CA PRO A 45 -27.71 -13.95 -10.32
C PRO A 45 -28.98 -13.32 -9.75
N THR A 46 -29.29 -13.65 -8.51
CA THR A 46 -30.47 -13.09 -7.83
C THR A 46 -30.11 -11.76 -7.17
N THR A 47 -30.98 -10.78 -7.33
CA THR A 47 -30.85 -9.52 -6.57
C THR A 47 -31.64 -9.62 -5.27
N ARG A 48 -30.92 -9.47 -4.15
CA ARG A 48 -31.46 -9.49 -2.77
C ARG A 48 -31.53 -8.07 -2.23
N TRP A 49 -32.59 -7.74 -1.53
CA TRP A 49 -32.80 -6.41 -0.99
C TRP A 49 -32.87 -6.42 0.53
N VAL A 50 -32.08 -5.54 1.14
CA VAL A 50 -31.96 -5.40 2.60
C VAL A 50 -32.45 -4.03 3.01
N ASN A 51 -33.32 -3.95 4.02
CA ASN A 51 -33.75 -2.69 4.64
C ASN A 51 -34.08 -2.92 6.12
N ASP A 52 -33.40 -2.21 7.03
CA ASP A 52 -33.63 -2.27 8.48
C ASP A 52 -34.82 -1.40 8.94
N ASP A 53 -35.19 -0.39 8.15
CA ASP A 53 -36.24 0.60 8.42
C ASP A 53 -37.50 0.36 7.58
N ASP A 54 -37.81 -0.88 7.20
CA ASP A 54 -38.99 -1.17 6.39
C ASP A 54 -40.29 -0.68 7.09
N PRO A 55 -40.99 0.31 6.54
CA PRO A 55 -42.22 0.84 7.14
C PRO A 55 -43.36 -0.19 7.19
N ASN A 56 -43.29 -1.27 6.40
CA ASN A 56 -44.30 -2.30 6.36
C ASN A 56 -44.05 -3.41 7.39
N GLY A 57 -42.80 -3.52 7.91
CA GLY A 57 -42.41 -4.56 8.85
C GLY A 57 -42.52 -5.99 8.31
N PRO A 58 -42.23 -7.00 9.17
CA PRO A 58 -42.35 -8.40 8.80
C PRO A 58 -43.81 -8.82 8.52
N PRO A 59 -44.02 -9.89 7.70
CA PRO A 59 -42.99 -10.83 7.23
C PRO A 59 -42.28 -10.34 5.96
N TYR A 60 -40.94 -10.45 5.95
CA TYR A 60 -40.14 -10.22 4.77
C TYR A 60 -40.33 -11.35 3.75
N SER A 61 -40.25 -11.01 2.46
CA SER A 61 -40.42 -11.98 1.36
C SER A 61 -39.14 -12.05 0.52
N PRO A 62 -38.18 -12.92 0.88
CA PRO A 62 -36.95 -13.11 0.10
C PRO A 62 -37.23 -13.44 -1.37
N PRO A 63 -36.44 -12.89 -2.33
CA PRO A 63 -35.25 -12.05 -2.13
C PRO A 63 -35.54 -10.55 -1.98
N GLY A 64 -36.82 -10.11 -1.98
CA GLY A 64 -37.23 -8.71 -2.08
C GLY A 64 -37.17 -8.18 -3.51
N THR A 65 -37.69 -6.98 -3.73
CA THR A 65 -37.73 -6.35 -5.06
C THR A 65 -37.25 -4.89 -5.08
N SER A 66 -37.20 -4.25 -3.91
CA SER A 66 -36.80 -2.86 -3.74
C SER A 66 -36.59 -2.52 -2.26
N CYS A 67 -36.15 -1.31 -1.97
CA CYS A 67 -36.08 -0.80 -0.58
C CYS A 67 -37.45 -0.70 0.10
N ASN A 68 -38.54 -0.54 -0.66
CA ASN A 68 -39.91 -0.51 -0.12
C ASN A 68 -40.55 -1.90 0.01
N ASN A 69 -39.89 -2.92 -0.52
CA ASN A 69 -40.30 -4.31 -0.42
C ASN A 69 -39.03 -5.19 -0.27
N PRO A 70 -38.34 -5.08 0.88
CA PRO A 70 -37.11 -5.82 1.14
C PRO A 70 -37.38 -7.30 1.39
N GLY A 71 -36.38 -8.12 1.15
CA GLY A 71 -36.41 -9.54 1.49
C GLY A 71 -35.76 -9.86 2.83
N TYR A 72 -34.94 -8.94 3.35
CA TYR A 72 -34.12 -9.14 4.54
C TYR A 72 -34.05 -7.86 5.38
N GLN A 73 -33.90 -8.01 6.68
CA GLN A 73 -33.71 -6.90 7.61
C GLN A 73 -32.22 -6.62 7.90
N THR A 74 -31.38 -7.64 7.87
CA THR A 74 -29.95 -7.52 8.14
C THR A 74 -29.12 -7.90 6.91
N VAL A 75 -27.92 -7.34 6.82
CA VAL A 75 -26.99 -7.64 5.73
C VAL A 75 -26.51 -9.09 5.86
N GLN A 76 -26.22 -9.57 7.10
CA GLN A 76 -25.76 -10.93 7.31
C GLN A 76 -26.80 -11.96 6.87
N ASP A 77 -28.09 -11.73 7.18
CA ASP A 77 -29.16 -12.66 6.78
C ASP A 77 -29.26 -12.77 5.23
N ALA A 78 -29.09 -11.65 4.52
CA ALA A 78 -29.04 -11.68 3.06
C ALA A 78 -27.80 -12.41 2.52
N VAL A 79 -26.65 -12.27 3.18
CA VAL A 79 -25.42 -13.01 2.85
C VAL A 79 -25.60 -14.51 3.11
N ASP A 80 -26.19 -14.92 4.22
CA ASP A 80 -26.41 -16.32 4.58
C ASP A 80 -27.33 -17.06 3.59
N HIS A 81 -28.18 -16.32 2.89
CA HIS A 81 -29.07 -16.85 1.86
C HIS A 81 -28.56 -16.59 0.42
N ALA A 82 -27.39 -15.96 0.27
CA ALA A 82 -26.86 -15.67 -1.05
C ALA A 82 -26.29 -16.93 -1.71
N ALA A 83 -26.51 -17.03 -3.00
CA ALA A 83 -25.86 -17.99 -3.87
C ALA A 83 -24.69 -17.31 -4.62
N ASP A 84 -23.83 -18.13 -5.18
CA ASP A 84 -22.72 -17.68 -6.02
C ASP A 84 -23.21 -16.74 -7.15
N GLY A 85 -22.60 -15.58 -7.28
CA GLY A 85 -22.95 -14.55 -8.25
C GLY A 85 -24.06 -13.59 -7.84
N ASP A 86 -24.71 -13.75 -6.69
CA ASP A 86 -25.81 -12.89 -6.26
C ASP A 86 -25.40 -11.44 -6.01
N ARG A 87 -26.35 -10.54 -6.17
CA ARG A 87 -26.23 -9.13 -5.82
C ARG A 87 -27.04 -8.84 -4.56
N ILE A 88 -26.43 -8.22 -3.57
CA ILE A 88 -27.07 -7.78 -2.33
C ILE A 88 -27.13 -6.26 -2.31
N ASN A 89 -28.31 -5.71 -2.53
CA ASN A 89 -28.58 -4.28 -2.46
C ASN A 89 -29.01 -3.90 -1.05
N VAL A 90 -28.18 -3.09 -0.38
CA VAL A 90 -28.45 -2.61 0.99
C VAL A 90 -28.98 -1.19 0.92
N CYS A 91 -30.19 -0.99 1.38
CA CYS A 91 -30.89 0.29 1.35
C CYS A 91 -30.29 1.29 2.34
N PRO A 92 -30.53 2.61 2.17
CA PRO A 92 -30.13 3.61 3.15
C PRO A 92 -30.60 3.23 4.57
N GLY A 93 -29.69 3.28 5.55
CA GLY A 93 -29.95 2.87 6.94
C GLY A 93 -28.68 2.63 7.71
N THR A 94 -28.79 2.26 8.99
CA THR A 94 -27.64 1.95 9.87
C THR A 94 -27.74 0.54 10.40
N TYR A 95 -26.93 -0.34 9.84
CA TYR A 95 -26.86 -1.77 10.12
C TYR A 95 -25.78 -2.02 11.18
N ILE A 96 -26.19 -2.24 12.45
CA ILE A 96 -25.27 -2.46 13.57
C ILE A 96 -24.98 -3.97 13.67
N GLU A 97 -24.04 -4.44 12.86
CA GLU A 97 -23.73 -5.87 12.73
C GLU A 97 -22.30 -6.14 12.27
N GLN A 98 -21.86 -7.39 12.42
CA GLN A 98 -20.68 -7.93 11.74
C GLN A 98 -21.15 -8.76 10.55
N VAL A 99 -20.61 -8.46 9.38
CA VAL A 99 -20.94 -9.17 8.13
C VAL A 99 -19.77 -10.08 7.76
N THR A 100 -20.00 -11.39 7.67
CA THR A 100 -19.01 -12.38 7.23
C THR A 100 -19.49 -13.07 5.96
N ILE A 101 -18.71 -12.97 4.90
CA ILE A 101 -18.94 -13.64 3.63
C ILE A 101 -18.08 -14.90 3.62
N PRO A 102 -18.68 -16.10 3.80
CA PRO A 102 -17.95 -17.35 3.95
C PRO A 102 -17.48 -17.92 2.62
N SER A 103 -16.51 -18.80 2.69
CA SER A 103 -16.09 -19.64 1.56
C SER A 103 -17.28 -20.37 0.92
N GLY A 104 -17.32 -20.39 -0.40
CA GLY A 104 -18.41 -20.96 -1.18
C GLY A 104 -19.57 -19.99 -1.47
N THR A 105 -19.44 -18.73 -1.06
CA THR A 105 -20.34 -17.63 -1.46
C THR A 105 -19.53 -16.67 -2.34
N ASP A 106 -19.18 -17.12 -3.53
CA ASP A 106 -18.27 -16.45 -4.41
C ASP A 106 -18.98 -15.48 -5.36
N ASN A 107 -18.24 -14.57 -5.98
CA ASN A 107 -18.72 -13.65 -7.03
C ASN A 107 -19.87 -12.73 -6.59
N ILE A 108 -20.14 -12.57 -5.30
CA ILE A 108 -21.22 -11.72 -4.83
C ILE A 108 -20.86 -10.24 -4.90
N GLN A 109 -21.90 -9.42 -5.13
CA GLN A 109 -21.80 -7.97 -5.08
C GLN A 109 -22.59 -7.44 -3.90
N LEU A 110 -21.91 -7.04 -2.82
CA LEU A 110 -22.48 -6.33 -1.70
C LEU A 110 -22.39 -4.82 -1.99
N ARG A 111 -23.52 -4.13 -2.14
CA ARG A 111 -23.54 -2.73 -2.53
C ARG A 111 -24.57 -1.89 -1.79
N SER A 112 -24.19 -0.68 -1.43
CA SER A 112 -25.11 0.33 -0.93
C SER A 112 -26.02 0.86 -2.06
N VAL A 113 -27.28 1.01 -1.79
CA VAL A 113 -28.23 1.75 -2.65
C VAL A 113 -28.08 3.24 -2.33
N GLY A 114 -27.40 3.95 -3.19
CA GLY A 114 -26.94 5.30 -2.93
C GLY A 114 -25.56 5.32 -2.28
N HIS A 115 -24.74 6.25 -2.75
CA HIS A 115 -23.35 6.36 -2.33
C HIS A 115 -23.25 6.73 -0.84
N TRP A 116 -22.64 5.85 -0.03
CA TRP A 116 -22.42 5.98 1.43
C TRP A 116 -23.70 6.06 2.29
N GLN A 117 -24.87 5.78 1.73
CA GLN A 117 -26.14 5.90 2.45
C GLN A 117 -26.47 4.66 3.29
N ALA A 118 -25.97 3.48 2.92
CA ALA A 118 -26.01 2.32 3.80
C ALA A 118 -24.75 2.31 4.68
N VAL A 119 -24.95 2.31 5.99
CA VAL A 119 -23.91 2.34 7.00
C VAL A 119 -23.81 0.98 7.68
N ILE A 120 -22.68 0.29 7.54
CA ILE A 120 -22.40 -0.91 8.36
C ILE A 120 -21.57 -0.45 9.55
N GLN A 121 -22.16 -0.52 10.74
CA GLN A 121 -21.56 -0.02 11.98
C GLN A 121 -21.14 -1.16 12.89
N ALA A 122 -19.96 -1.04 13.52
CA ALA A 122 -19.47 -1.98 14.52
C ALA A 122 -20.47 -2.13 15.68
N PRO A 123 -20.89 -3.35 16.03
CA PRO A 123 -21.67 -3.57 17.23
C PRO A 123 -20.83 -3.33 18.51
N PRO A 124 -21.46 -2.98 19.64
CA PRO A 124 -20.75 -2.72 20.91
C PRO A 124 -19.91 -3.91 21.40
N ILE A 125 -20.30 -5.11 21.06
CA ILE A 125 -19.59 -6.36 21.37
C ILE A 125 -19.35 -7.10 20.06
N MET A 126 -18.09 -7.37 19.77
CA MET A 126 -17.68 -8.03 18.53
C MET A 126 -17.07 -9.41 18.82
N THR A 127 -17.36 -10.35 17.95
CA THR A 127 -16.71 -11.67 17.92
C THR A 127 -15.43 -11.63 17.09
N ASP A 128 -14.43 -12.45 17.45
CA ASP A 128 -13.19 -12.53 16.69
C ASP A 128 -13.44 -13.01 15.23
N PRO A 129 -12.69 -12.48 14.30
CA PRO A 129 -11.51 -11.61 14.42
C PRO A 129 -11.80 -10.12 14.62
N LYS A 130 -13.02 -9.72 15.00
CA LYS A 130 -13.46 -8.33 15.26
C LYS A 130 -13.29 -7.43 14.05
N ALA A 131 -13.74 -7.92 12.90
CA ALA A 131 -13.91 -7.17 11.67
C ALA A 131 -15.38 -6.76 11.50
N ILE A 132 -15.63 -5.56 10.99
CA ILE A 132 -17.01 -5.13 10.65
C ILE A 132 -17.48 -5.93 9.45
N VAL A 133 -16.69 -5.96 8.36
CA VAL A 133 -16.94 -6.80 7.19
C VAL A 133 -15.76 -7.75 6.99
N ARG A 134 -16.04 -9.05 6.86
CA ARG A 134 -15.02 -10.08 6.62
C ARG A 134 -15.33 -10.87 5.37
N VAL A 135 -14.35 -10.98 4.49
CA VAL A 135 -14.33 -11.94 3.37
C VAL A 135 -13.49 -13.13 3.82
N ASN A 136 -14.15 -14.19 4.23
CA ASN A 136 -13.55 -15.37 4.85
C ASN A 136 -13.45 -16.52 3.85
N GLY A 137 -12.46 -16.48 2.98
CA GLY A 137 -12.23 -17.50 1.97
C GLY A 137 -13.18 -17.45 0.77
N ALA A 138 -14.06 -16.46 0.67
CA ALA A 138 -14.86 -16.23 -0.52
C ALA A 138 -14.04 -15.51 -1.60
N HIS A 139 -14.34 -15.77 -2.87
CA HIS A 139 -13.60 -15.22 -4.00
C HIS A 139 -14.44 -14.25 -4.83
N ASN A 140 -13.75 -13.23 -5.40
CA ASN A 140 -14.34 -12.21 -6.28
C ASN A 140 -15.52 -11.46 -5.64
N VAL A 141 -15.41 -11.17 -4.35
CA VAL A 141 -16.43 -10.41 -3.62
C VAL A 141 -16.26 -8.92 -3.92
N THR A 142 -17.35 -8.24 -4.26
CA THR A 142 -17.36 -6.78 -4.39
C THR A 142 -18.01 -6.13 -3.18
N ILE A 143 -17.35 -5.16 -2.54
CA ILE A 143 -17.88 -4.31 -1.46
C ILE A 143 -17.89 -2.87 -1.98
N LEU A 144 -19.08 -2.32 -2.22
CA LEU A 144 -19.22 -1.09 -3.00
C LEU A 144 -20.06 -0.03 -2.30
N ALA A 145 -19.50 1.18 -2.20
CA ALA A 145 -20.19 2.43 -1.87
C ALA A 145 -20.84 2.49 -0.48
N PHE A 146 -20.34 1.74 0.49
CA PHE A 146 -20.80 1.81 1.90
C PHE A 146 -20.08 2.89 2.70
N THR A 147 -20.72 3.30 3.81
CA THR A 147 -19.99 3.76 4.99
C THR A 147 -19.77 2.55 5.90
N ILE A 148 -18.50 2.24 6.20
CA ILE A 148 -18.10 1.16 7.14
C ILE A 148 -17.46 1.85 8.33
N THR A 149 -18.10 1.81 9.51
CA THR A 149 -17.70 2.67 10.62
C THR A 149 -17.62 1.97 11.96
N GLY A 150 -16.61 2.37 12.75
CA GLY A 150 -16.57 2.22 14.19
C GLY A 150 -17.33 3.37 14.89
N PRO A 151 -16.88 3.76 16.12
CA PRO A 151 -15.86 3.06 16.87
C PRO A 151 -16.36 1.73 17.42
N GLY A 152 -15.41 0.88 17.88
CA GLY A 152 -15.75 -0.30 18.67
C GLY A 152 -16.26 0.06 20.06
N GLY A 153 -16.51 -0.96 20.89
CA GLY A 153 -16.82 -0.79 22.29
C GLY A 153 -15.65 -0.23 23.12
N SER A 154 -15.82 -0.17 24.42
CA SER A 154 -14.77 0.28 25.33
C SER A 154 -13.64 -0.74 25.47
N GLY A 155 -12.41 -0.21 25.60
CA GLY A 155 -11.21 -1.00 25.89
C GLY A 155 -10.39 -1.37 24.66
N CYS A 156 -9.21 -1.86 24.95
CA CYS A 156 -8.22 -2.29 23.95
C CYS A 156 -8.75 -3.44 23.10
N ASN A 157 -8.54 -3.38 21.81
CA ASN A 157 -8.93 -4.44 20.87
C ASN A 157 -10.44 -4.66 20.78
N SER A 158 -11.26 -3.65 21.04
CA SER A 158 -12.70 -3.74 20.88
C SER A 158 -13.12 -3.85 19.41
N LEU A 159 -12.39 -3.19 18.52
CA LEU A 159 -12.50 -3.24 17.06
C LEU A 159 -11.10 -3.38 16.44
N ARG A 160 -10.89 -4.42 15.64
CA ARG A 160 -9.58 -4.64 14.99
C ARG A 160 -9.54 -4.21 13.54
N TYR A 161 -10.61 -4.47 12.78
CA TYR A 161 -10.62 -4.26 11.33
C TYR A 161 -11.95 -3.67 10.85
N GLY A 162 -11.87 -2.70 9.94
CA GLY A 162 -13.03 -2.27 9.18
C GLY A 162 -13.43 -3.34 8.18
N VAL A 163 -12.55 -3.65 7.23
CA VAL A 163 -12.68 -4.77 6.30
C VAL A 163 -11.51 -5.72 6.50
N ARG A 164 -11.77 -7.03 6.51
CA ARG A 164 -10.72 -8.06 6.53
C ARG A 164 -10.95 -9.06 5.39
N VAL A 165 -9.90 -9.33 4.60
CA VAL A 165 -9.88 -10.35 3.54
C VAL A 165 -8.84 -11.39 3.92
N ASP A 166 -9.27 -12.61 4.22
CA ASP A 166 -8.41 -13.68 4.72
C ASP A 166 -8.81 -15.06 4.19
N GLU A 167 -8.13 -16.12 4.67
CA GLU A 167 -8.39 -17.51 4.28
C GLU A 167 -8.37 -17.71 2.75
N THR A 168 -7.39 -17.11 2.08
CA THR A 168 -7.24 -17.11 0.61
C THR A 168 -8.33 -16.36 -0.16
N GLY A 169 -9.24 -15.67 0.52
CA GLY A 169 -10.32 -14.91 -0.11
C GLY A 169 -9.84 -13.78 -1.00
N SER A 170 -10.72 -13.31 -1.87
CA SER A 170 -10.42 -12.18 -2.74
C SER A 170 -11.58 -11.18 -2.82
N ALA A 171 -11.24 -9.86 -2.81
CA ALA A 171 -12.24 -8.82 -2.79
C ALA A 171 -11.86 -7.57 -3.60
N ASP A 172 -12.87 -6.96 -4.20
CA ASP A 172 -12.86 -5.60 -4.73
C ASP A 172 -13.55 -4.67 -3.71
N ILE A 173 -12.78 -3.76 -3.10
CA ILE A 173 -13.25 -2.80 -2.09
C ILE A 173 -13.26 -1.42 -2.74
N LEU A 174 -14.45 -0.97 -3.18
CA LEU A 174 -14.58 0.10 -4.16
C LEU A 174 -15.43 1.26 -3.62
N GLY A 175 -14.89 2.48 -3.66
CA GLY A 175 -15.66 3.70 -3.39
C GLY A 175 -16.35 3.75 -2.02
N ASN A 176 -15.80 3.11 -1.00
CA ASN A 176 -16.37 3.13 0.34
C ASN A 176 -15.79 4.28 1.17
N HIS A 177 -16.53 4.72 2.18
CA HIS A 177 -16.02 5.53 3.29
C HIS A 177 -15.77 4.61 4.50
N ILE A 178 -14.51 4.35 4.79
CA ILE A 178 -14.10 3.49 5.92
C ILE A 178 -13.52 4.38 7.01
N THR A 179 -14.24 4.53 8.11
CA THR A 179 -13.95 5.54 9.11
C THR A 179 -14.09 5.05 10.55
N GLN A 180 -13.45 5.75 11.48
CA GLN A 180 -13.49 5.46 12.92
C GLN A 180 -13.14 4.02 13.30
N ILE A 181 -12.24 3.38 12.54
CA ILE A 181 -11.81 2.01 12.87
C ILE A 181 -10.82 2.09 14.03
N ARG A 182 -11.40 2.19 15.24
CA ARG A 182 -10.64 2.47 16.47
C ARG A 182 -11.38 2.07 17.72
N ASP A 183 -10.64 1.98 18.84
CA ASP A 183 -11.21 1.84 20.17
C ASP A 183 -11.94 3.13 20.61
N ASN A 184 -12.82 3.01 21.57
CA ASN A 184 -13.49 4.15 22.20
C ASN A 184 -13.29 4.08 23.73
N PRO A 185 -12.54 5.00 24.34
CA PRO A 185 -11.81 6.15 23.72
C PRO A 185 -10.67 5.70 22.83
N PHE A 186 -10.19 6.59 21.94
CA PHE A 186 -9.00 6.40 21.11
C PHE A 186 -7.79 6.00 21.98
N SER A 187 -7.09 4.93 21.62
CA SER A 187 -6.09 4.29 22.48
C SER A 187 -4.75 4.05 21.78
N GLY A 188 -3.71 3.71 22.55
CA GLY A 188 -2.40 3.28 22.05
C GLY A 188 -2.32 1.81 21.64
N CYS A 189 -3.43 1.09 21.60
CA CYS A 189 -3.45 -0.34 21.22
C CYS A 189 -3.14 -0.52 19.74
N GLN A 190 -2.30 -1.52 19.43
CA GLN A 190 -1.79 -1.77 18.08
C GLN A 190 -2.83 -2.47 17.18
N ASN A 191 -4.04 -1.92 17.12
CA ASN A 191 -5.21 -2.38 16.38
C ASN A 191 -5.95 -1.20 15.75
N GLY A 192 -7.08 -1.46 15.08
CA GLY A 192 -7.81 -0.45 14.35
C GLY A 192 -7.18 -0.20 12.98
N VAL A 193 -7.17 -1.26 12.17
CA VAL A 193 -6.73 -1.25 10.77
C VAL A 193 -7.96 -1.10 9.87
N ALA A 194 -7.97 -0.10 9.01
CA ALA A 194 -9.15 0.17 8.18
C ALA A 194 -9.45 -0.99 7.22
N VAL A 195 -8.46 -1.46 6.49
CA VAL A 195 -8.56 -2.65 5.61
C VAL A 195 -7.35 -3.54 5.84
N LEU A 196 -7.58 -4.81 6.16
CA LEU A 196 -6.52 -5.81 6.27
C LEU A 196 -6.70 -6.90 5.21
N VAL A 197 -5.64 -7.15 4.43
CA VAL A 197 -5.55 -8.24 3.45
C VAL A 197 -4.46 -9.20 3.87
N GLY A 198 -4.81 -10.47 4.05
CA GLY A 198 -3.92 -11.45 4.67
C GLY A 198 -3.51 -11.07 6.10
N ARG A 199 -2.70 -11.87 6.74
CA ARG A 199 -2.12 -11.53 8.05
C ARG A 199 -0.93 -12.43 8.35
N ARG A 200 0.12 -11.83 8.90
CA ARG A 200 1.21 -12.55 9.54
C ARG A 200 1.35 -12.08 10.98
N PHE A 201 0.80 -12.85 11.90
CA PHE A 201 1.00 -12.66 13.33
C PHE A 201 1.52 -13.95 13.94
N ILE A 202 2.76 -13.91 14.43
CA ILE A 202 3.40 -14.99 15.14
C ILE A 202 3.73 -14.44 16.52
N PRO A 203 3.07 -14.90 17.59
CA PRO A 203 3.33 -14.40 18.92
C PRO A 203 4.75 -14.72 19.37
N ILE A 204 5.41 -13.77 20.00
CA ILE A 204 6.74 -13.92 20.59
C ILE A 204 6.56 -14.04 22.10
N PHE A 205 7.16 -15.06 22.70
CA PHE A 205 7.13 -15.23 24.15
C PHE A 205 7.46 -13.89 24.87
N PRO A 206 6.67 -13.46 25.88
CA PRO A 206 5.69 -14.24 26.65
C PRO A 206 4.25 -14.24 26.09
N ASP A 207 3.97 -13.69 24.89
CA ASP A 207 2.63 -13.77 24.29
C ASP A 207 2.30 -15.23 23.94
N VAL A 208 1.19 -15.73 24.45
CA VAL A 208 0.67 -17.10 24.23
C VAL A 208 -0.56 -17.13 23.32
N SER A 209 -0.87 -16.01 22.67
CA SER A 209 -1.97 -15.95 21.70
C SER A 209 -1.73 -16.95 20.56
N PRO A 210 -2.78 -17.53 19.96
CA PRO A 210 -2.60 -18.37 18.77
C PRO A 210 -2.04 -17.55 17.60
N PRO A 211 -1.18 -18.15 16.76
CA PRO A 211 -0.77 -17.53 15.51
C PRO A 211 -1.99 -17.21 14.62
N ASP A 212 -1.94 -16.06 13.96
CA ASP A 212 -2.91 -15.68 12.93
C ASP A 212 -2.11 -15.45 11.64
N VAL A 213 -2.03 -16.50 10.81
CA VAL A 213 -1.24 -16.52 9.58
C VAL A 213 -2.13 -16.96 8.43
N THR A 214 -2.50 -16.03 7.58
CA THR A 214 -3.43 -16.25 6.48
C THR A 214 -3.06 -15.36 5.28
N THR A 215 -3.55 -15.72 4.10
CA THR A 215 -3.37 -14.94 2.88
C THR A 215 -4.69 -14.44 2.34
N GLY A 216 -4.64 -13.49 1.44
CA GLY A 216 -5.78 -12.97 0.71
C GLY A 216 -5.33 -12.11 -0.47
N SER A 217 -6.27 -11.68 -1.29
CA SER A 217 -5.99 -10.70 -2.34
C SER A 217 -7.08 -9.64 -2.40
N ALA A 218 -6.71 -8.39 -2.72
CA ALA A 218 -7.71 -7.34 -2.84
C ALA A 218 -7.33 -6.26 -3.86
N ARG A 219 -8.38 -5.60 -4.40
CA ARG A 219 -8.29 -4.30 -5.05
C ARG A 219 -8.99 -3.28 -4.15
N ILE A 220 -8.24 -2.32 -3.64
CA ILE A 220 -8.72 -1.27 -2.73
C ILE A 220 -8.66 0.04 -3.50
N ILE A 221 -9.78 0.44 -4.12
CA ILE A 221 -9.78 1.51 -5.12
C ILE A 221 -10.86 2.56 -4.84
N GLY A 222 -10.45 3.84 -4.91
CA GLY A 222 -11.37 4.98 -4.85
C GLY A 222 -12.05 5.15 -3.49
N ASN A 223 -11.48 4.64 -2.40
CA ASN A 223 -12.06 4.77 -1.08
C ASN A 223 -11.59 6.04 -0.36
N VAL A 224 -12.44 6.56 0.52
CA VAL A 224 -12.02 7.49 1.57
C VAL A 224 -11.80 6.69 2.86
N ILE A 225 -10.61 6.79 3.41
CA ILE A 225 -10.19 6.02 4.59
C ILE A 225 -9.62 7.01 5.61
N ASP A 226 -10.30 7.15 6.74
CA ASP A 226 -9.90 8.12 7.76
C ASP A 226 -10.18 7.63 9.18
N ASN A 227 -9.71 8.38 10.17
CA ASN A 227 -9.98 8.12 11.59
C ASN A 227 -9.67 6.67 12.04
N TYR A 228 -8.72 5.99 11.41
CA TYR A 228 -8.24 4.68 11.88
C TYR A 228 -7.31 4.83 13.09
N GLN A 229 -7.19 3.79 13.91
CA GLN A 229 -6.31 3.87 15.09
C GLN A 229 -4.85 3.59 14.73
N LYS A 230 -4.58 2.49 14.05
CA LYS A 230 -3.19 2.08 13.76
C LYS A 230 -2.81 2.25 12.30
N ASN A 231 -3.56 1.68 11.39
CA ASN A 231 -3.21 1.73 9.97
C ASN A 231 -4.45 1.97 9.08
N GLY A 232 -4.25 2.60 7.95
CA GLY A 232 -5.15 2.56 6.82
C GLY A 232 -5.17 1.16 6.18
N PRO A 233 -5.03 1.02 4.84
CA PRO A 233 -4.88 -0.28 4.20
C PRO A 233 -3.58 -0.97 4.63
N THR A 234 -3.67 -2.25 4.96
CA THR A 234 -2.53 -3.10 5.33
C THR A 234 -2.57 -4.41 4.55
N VAL A 235 -1.46 -4.75 3.92
CA VAL A 235 -1.24 -6.03 3.24
C VAL A 235 -0.16 -6.79 4.00
N SER A 236 -0.44 -8.01 4.44
CA SER A 236 0.49 -8.70 5.33
C SER A 236 0.53 -10.20 5.08
N ASN A 237 1.70 -10.78 5.08
CA ASN A 237 2.08 -12.17 4.88
C ASN A 237 2.48 -12.51 3.44
N GLU A 238 3.49 -13.36 3.32
CA GLU A 238 3.95 -13.93 2.04
C GLU A 238 2.79 -14.63 1.30
N GLY A 239 2.69 -14.42 -0.01
CA GLY A 239 1.57 -14.92 -0.82
C GLY A 239 0.31 -14.05 -0.79
N THR A 240 0.31 -12.95 -0.05
CA THR A 240 -0.75 -11.93 -0.06
C THR A 240 -0.42 -10.84 -1.07
N TYR A 241 -1.44 -10.38 -1.79
CA TYR A 241 -1.32 -9.28 -2.75
C TYR A 241 -2.45 -8.27 -2.61
N ALA A 242 -2.14 -6.99 -2.77
CA ALA A 242 -3.17 -5.97 -2.98
C ALA A 242 -2.75 -4.90 -4.01
N GLU A 243 -3.72 -4.47 -4.80
CA GLU A 243 -3.69 -3.20 -5.52
C GLU A 243 -4.37 -2.14 -4.66
N ILE A 244 -3.64 -1.09 -4.28
CA ILE A 244 -4.14 0.03 -3.48
C ILE A 244 -4.02 1.29 -4.33
N ALA A 245 -5.15 1.74 -4.91
CA ALA A 245 -5.10 2.79 -5.91
C ALA A 245 -6.21 3.84 -5.75
N HIS A 246 -5.88 5.10 -6.06
CA HIS A 246 -6.85 6.20 -6.10
C HIS A 246 -7.62 6.41 -4.78
N ASN A 247 -7.02 6.07 -3.64
CA ASN A 247 -7.64 6.28 -2.34
C ASN A 247 -7.22 7.61 -1.72
N ARG A 248 -8.09 8.17 -0.89
CA ARG A 248 -7.78 9.27 0.02
C ARG A 248 -7.65 8.70 1.44
N ILE A 249 -6.43 8.73 1.98
CA ILE A 249 -6.08 8.07 3.25
C ILE A 249 -5.58 9.13 4.23
N LEU A 250 -6.30 9.31 5.34
CA LEU A 250 -6.03 10.38 6.31
C LEU A 250 -5.85 9.81 7.72
N GLY A 251 -4.68 10.02 8.29
CA GLY A 251 -4.43 9.79 9.72
C GLY A 251 -5.18 10.78 10.61
N ILE A 252 -5.14 10.53 11.91
CA ILE A 252 -5.62 11.45 12.92
C ILE A 252 -4.41 12.31 13.37
N GLU A 253 -4.22 13.40 12.70
CA GLU A 253 -3.08 14.29 12.99
C GLU A 253 -3.41 15.39 14.00
N PRO A 254 -2.38 15.90 14.68
CA PRO A 254 -1.26 15.13 15.22
C PRO A 254 -1.70 14.36 16.47
N THR A 255 -1.15 13.18 16.72
CA THR A 255 -1.50 12.40 17.92
C THR A 255 -0.28 11.97 18.71
N ALA A 256 -0.38 12.07 20.05
CA ALA A 256 0.63 11.56 20.99
C ALA A 256 0.32 10.13 21.48
N VAL A 257 -0.72 9.50 20.95
CA VAL A 257 -1.26 8.25 21.48
C VAL A 257 -0.66 7.05 20.78
N ILE A 258 -0.52 7.09 19.45
CA ILE A 258 -0.03 5.99 18.63
C ILE A 258 0.57 6.50 17.33
N ALA A 259 1.67 5.89 16.89
CA ALA A 259 2.21 6.10 15.56
C ALA A 259 1.36 5.34 14.52
N GLN A 260 0.79 6.07 13.58
CA GLN A 260 -0.08 5.56 12.53
C GLN A 260 0.70 5.34 11.24
N ASN A 261 0.25 4.41 10.38
CA ASN A 261 0.72 4.29 9.01
C ASN A 261 -0.45 4.44 8.04
N GLY A 262 -0.30 5.29 7.04
CA GLY A 262 -1.33 5.49 6.03
C GLY A 262 -1.58 4.21 5.24
N VAL A 263 -0.53 3.65 4.62
CA VAL A 263 -0.53 2.35 3.94
C VAL A 263 0.61 1.52 4.51
N GLN A 264 0.40 0.21 4.67
CA GLN A 264 1.47 -0.70 5.08
C GLN A 264 1.47 -1.98 4.24
N ALA A 265 2.64 -2.33 3.69
CA ALA A 265 2.93 -3.67 3.17
C ALA A 265 3.96 -4.34 4.08
N SER A 266 3.71 -5.59 4.54
CA SER A 266 4.57 -6.21 5.54
C SER A 266 4.64 -7.73 5.49
N GLY A 267 5.67 -8.30 6.11
CA GLY A 267 5.78 -9.74 6.32
C GLY A 267 5.85 -10.58 5.05
N GLY A 268 6.51 -10.08 4.01
CA GLY A 268 6.65 -10.75 2.72
C GLY A 268 5.48 -10.52 1.74
N ALA A 269 4.49 -9.70 2.09
CA ALA A 269 3.40 -9.36 1.19
C ALA A 269 3.88 -8.50 0.00
N THR A 270 3.21 -8.64 -1.13
CA THR A 270 3.44 -7.84 -2.34
C THR A 270 2.29 -6.86 -2.57
N ALA A 271 2.55 -5.71 -3.16
CA ALA A 271 1.52 -4.71 -3.44
C ALA A 271 1.88 -3.78 -4.60
N ASP A 272 0.83 -3.26 -5.26
CA ASP A 272 0.91 -2.09 -6.14
C ASP A 272 0.18 -0.93 -5.45
N ILE A 273 0.95 0.08 -5.01
CA ILE A 273 0.44 1.25 -4.27
C ILE A 273 0.57 2.47 -5.18
N ARG A 274 -0.52 2.93 -5.76
CA ARG A 274 -0.44 3.96 -6.80
C ARG A 274 -1.57 4.98 -6.77
N HIS A 275 -1.26 6.21 -7.19
CA HIS A 275 -2.23 7.30 -7.31
C HIS A 275 -3.03 7.57 -6.02
N ASN A 276 -2.46 7.33 -4.84
CA ASN A 276 -3.12 7.62 -3.58
C ASN A 276 -2.73 9.01 -3.06
N PHE A 277 -3.65 9.64 -2.35
CA PHE A 277 -3.37 10.77 -1.48
C PHE A 277 -3.27 10.28 -0.04
N VAL A 278 -2.11 10.46 0.61
CA VAL A 278 -1.85 9.97 1.97
C VAL A 278 -1.34 11.11 2.84
N SER A 279 -2.04 11.41 3.94
CA SER A 279 -1.71 12.54 4.80
C SER A 279 -2.09 12.30 6.27
N GLY A 280 -1.51 13.09 7.16
CA GLY A 280 -1.97 13.21 8.55
C GLY A 280 -1.50 12.11 9.49
N ASN A 281 -0.47 11.34 9.12
CA ASN A 281 0.12 10.33 9.97
C ASN A 281 1.30 10.96 10.75
N VAL A 282 1.00 11.62 11.87
CA VAL A 282 1.98 12.35 12.70
C VAL A 282 1.87 11.93 14.16
N TYR A 283 2.97 11.46 14.72
CA TYR A 283 3.10 11.05 16.13
C TYR A 283 3.77 12.14 16.96
N THR A 284 2.97 13.00 17.56
CA THR A 284 3.47 14.14 18.36
C THR A 284 2.56 14.43 19.58
N PRO A 285 3.10 14.90 20.73
CA PRO A 285 4.52 15.05 21.03
C PRO A 285 5.18 13.69 21.24
N CYS A 286 6.22 13.41 20.49
CA CYS A 286 6.96 12.17 20.64
C CYS A 286 8.22 12.42 21.45
N VAL A 287 8.30 11.83 22.63
CA VAL A 287 9.47 11.92 23.51
C VAL A 287 10.62 11.01 23.02
N THR A 288 10.28 10.05 22.14
CA THR A 288 11.19 9.00 21.67
C THR A 288 11.14 8.84 20.14
N CYS A 289 10.81 9.88 19.39
CA CYS A 289 10.63 9.85 17.94
C CYS A 289 11.86 9.40 17.14
N GLN A 290 13.04 9.41 17.72
CA GLN A 290 14.22 8.82 17.10
C GLN A 290 14.12 7.28 16.90
N VAL A 291 13.11 6.65 17.50
CA VAL A 291 12.93 5.19 17.48
C VAL A 291 11.59 4.78 16.85
N VAL A 292 10.58 5.66 16.88
CA VAL A 292 9.23 5.38 16.38
C VAL A 292 8.71 6.57 15.60
N ALA A 293 8.42 6.40 14.34
CA ALA A 293 7.79 7.39 13.48
C ALA A 293 6.47 6.85 12.92
N ALA A 294 5.51 7.76 12.74
CA ALA A 294 4.35 7.50 11.90
C ALA A 294 4.74 7.63 10.42
N THR A 295 4.08 6.94 9.53
CA THR A 295 4.47 6.95 8.12
C THR A 295 3.28 7.17 7.19
N GLY A 296 3.53 7.83 6.07
CA GLY A 296 2.56 7.84 4.98
C GLY A 296 2.43 6.46 4.35
N ILE A 297 3.51 5.93 3.78
CA ILE A 297 3.57 4.58 3.20
C ILE A 297 4.75 3.83 3.83
N LEU A 298 4.47 2.68 4.44
CA LEU A 298 5.46 1.82 5.10
C LEU A 298 5.60 0.48 4.38
N LEU A 299 6.81 0.18 3.92
CA LEU A 299 7.23 -1.14 3.45
C LEU A 299 8.08 -1.78 4.55
N PHE A 300 7.47 -2.66 5.35
CA PHE A 300 8.13 -3.26 6.53
C PHE A 300 8.39 -4.74 6.31
N GLN A 301 9.62 -5.12 6.00
CA GLN A 301 9.95 -6.51 5.66
C GLN A 301 8.96 -7.06 4.62
N SER A 302 8.62 -6.23 3.64
CA SER A 302 7.68 -6.57 2.59
C SER A 302 8.32 -7.51 1.55
N GLY A 303 7.50 -8.11 0.71
CA GLY A 303 7.92 -8.64 -0.58
C GLY A 303 8.20 -7.51 -1.58
N ASP A 304 8.19 -7.83 -2.85
CA ASP A 304 8.33 -6.86 -3.94
C ASP A 304 7.09 -5.94 -3.97
N VAL A 305 7.30 -4.64 -3.80
CA VAL A 305 6.24 -3.62 -3.76
C VAL A 305 6.55 -2.51 -4.74
N GLN A 306 5.55 -2.12 -5.53
CA GLN A 306 5.61 -0.96 -6.40
C GLN A 306 4.83 0.20 -5.78
N THR A 307 5.51 1.34 -5.58
CA THR A 307 4.92 2.53 -4.96
C THR A 307 5.07 3.71 -5.90
N GLU A 308 4.04 4.02 -6.67
CA GLU A 308 4.16 4.97 -7.78
C GLU A 308 3.06 6.03 -7.82
N HIS A 309 3.38 7.23 -8.31
CA HIS A 309 2.43 8.32 -8.54
C HIS A 309 1.60 8.70 -7.30
N ASN A 310 2.07 8.46 -6.08
CA ASN A 310 1.37 8.87 -4.89
C ASN A 310 1.69 10.31 -4.49
N THR A 311 0.72 11.01 -3.92
CA THR A 311 0.94 12.26 -3.20
C THR A 311 0.92 11.97 -1.70
N VAL A 312 2.08 12.11 -1.07
CA VAL A 312 2.30 11.79 0.35
C VAL A 312 2.73 13.07 1.05
N THR A 313 1.92 13.58 1.97
CA THR A 313 2.16 14.90 2.58
C THR A 313 1.82 14.92 4.07
N SER A 314 2.52 15.76 4.84
CA SER A 314 2.20 15.97 6.26
C SER A 314 2.17 14.67 7.06
N ASN A 315 3.19 13.83 6.94
CA ASN A 315 3.41 12.63 7.75
C ASN A 315 4.70 12.79 8.54
N ASP A 316 5.04 11.90 9.46
CA ASP A 316 6.38 11.94 10.07
C ASP A 316 7.44 11.54 9.05
N VAL A 317 7.32 10.38 8.46
CA VAL A 317 8.10 9.96 7.28
C VAL A 317 7.14 9.77 6.11
N GLY A 318 7.49 10.29 4.96
CA GLY A 318 6.62 10.17 3.79
C GLY A 318 6.50 8.72 3.31
N ILE A 319 7.58 8.17 2.71
CA ILE A 319 7.67 6.77 2.26
C ILE A 319 8.84 6.13 3.00
N TYR A 320 8.61 5.00 3.66
CA TYR A 320 9.62 4.30 4.44
C TYR A 320 9.78 2.85 3.98
N MET A 321 10.94 2.54 3.41
CA MET A 321 11.34 1.21 2.96
C MET A 321 12.27 0.60 4.01
N PHE A 322 11.70 -0.13 4.98
CA PHE A 322 12.44 -0.78 6.06
C PHE A 322 12.62 -2.27 5.78
N ASN A 323 13.85 -2.69 5.50
CA ASN A 323 14.17 -4.08 5.14
C ASN A 323 13.20 -4.64 4.08
N ALA A 324 12.84 -3.78 3.10
CA ALA A 324 12.02 -4.16 1.97
C ALA A 324 12.78 -5.13 1.06
N ALA A 325 12.08 -6.06 0.43
CA ALA A 325 12.70 -7.01 -0.48
C ALA A 325 13.38 -6.31 -1.67
N SER A 326 14.43 -6.91 -2.16
CA SER A 326 15.09 -6.48 -3.39
C SER A 326 14.10 -6.49 -4.57
N GLY A 327 14.11 -5.43 -5.36
CA GLY A 327 13.19 -5.24 -6.49
C GLY A 327 12.00 -4.32 -6.17
N SER A 328 11.81 -3.91 -4.91
CA SER A 328 10.81 -2.88 -4.60
C SER A 328 11.18 -1.55 -5.26
N THR A 329 10.19 -0.89 -5.84
CA THR A 329 10.39 0.37 -6.56
C THR A 329 9.51 1.49 -6.00
N SER A 330 10.06 2.70 -6.01
CA SER A 330 9.33 3.90 -5.60
C SER A 330 9.52 5.01 -6.64
N PRO A 331 8.86 4.92 -7.82
CA PRO A 331 8.97 5.96 -8.83
C PRO A 331 7.85 6.99 -8.76
N GLN A 332 8.17 8.21 -9.23
CA GLN A 332 7.22 9.26 -9.59
C GLN A 332 6.25 9.68 -8.46
N ASN A 333 6.67 9.56 -7.20
CA ASN A 333 5.88 10.06 -6.09
C ASN A 333 6.19 11.53 -5.80
N ARG A 334 5.20 12.23 -5.27
CA ARG A 334 5.40 13.55 -4.66
C ARG A 334 5.33 13.42 -3.14
N VAL A 335 6.46 13.64 -2.47
CA VAL A 335 6.58 13.52 -1.01
C VAL A 335 6.95 14.86 -0.42
N ARG A 336 6.13 15.39 0.49
CA ARG A 336 6.37 16.72 1.01
C ARG A 336 5.91 16.93 2.45
N ALA A 337 6.46 17.98 3.07
CA ALA A 337 6.05 18.48 4.39
C ALA A 337 6.05 17.38 5.48
N SER A 338 6.95 16.39 5.37
CA SER A 338 7.19 15.42 6.44
C SER A 338 7.84 16.12 7.64
N THR A 339 7.51 15.67 8.86
CA THR A 339 8.16 16.19 10.07
C THR A 339 9.59 15.66 10.23
N PHE A 340 9.90 14.58 9.55
CA PHE A 340 11.23 13.99 9.35
C PHE A 340 11.54 13.91 7.86
N ASP A 341 12.04 12.77 7.41
CA ASP A 341 12.51 12.54 6.06
C ASP A 341 11.37 12.43 5.04
N GLY A 342 11.65 12.77 3.79
CA GLY A 342 10.72 12.53 2.69
C GLY A 342 10.61 11.04 2.37
N ILE A 343 11.68 10.44 1.83
CA ILE A 343 11.77 9.02 1.50
C ILE A 343 12.94 8.41 2.29
N VAL A 344 12.73 7.26 2.90
CA VAL A 344 13.76 6.54 3.68
C VAL A 344 13.95 5.13 3.14
N LEU A 345 15.22 4.76 2.92
CA LEU A 345 15.68 3.38 2.78
C LEU A 345 16.48 3.03 4.05
N GLN A 346 16.01 2.05 4.82
CA GLN A 346 16.77 1.56 5.98
C GLN A 346 16.86 0.05 5.96
N ALA A 347 18.09 -0.46 6.13
CA ALA A 347 18.40 -1.89 6.02
C ALA A 347 17.85 -2.51 4.72
N ALA A 348 17.71 -1.71 3.66
CA ALA A 348 17.11 -2.07 2.38
C ALA A 348 18.20 -2.37 1.34
N THR A 349 17.97 -3.34 0.48
CA THR A 349 18.97 -3.78 -0.52
C THR A 349 18.32 -4.04 -1.87
N GLY A 350 18.94 -3.48 -2.94
CA GLY A 350 18.54 -3.74 -4.32
C GLY A 350 17.21 -3.10 -4.71
N ASN A 351 16.88 -1.95 -4.13
CA ASN A 351 15.65 -1.21 -4.39
C ASN A 351 15.92 0.01 -5.29
N GLN A 352 14.87 0.53 -5.90
CA GLN A 352 14.95 1.70 -6.75
C GLN A 352 14.04 2.84 -6.24
N VAL A 353 14.61 4.05 -6.14
CA VAL A 353 13.90 5.29 -5.84
C VAL A 353 14.17 6.26 -6.98
N ALA A 354 13.20 6.42 -7.90
CA ALA A 354 13.44 7.16 -9.14
C ALA A 354 12.34 8.17 -9.45
N GLN A 355 12.73 9.29 -10.07
CA GLN A 355 11.80 10.29 -10.60
C GLN A 355 10.82 10.85 -9.54
N ASN A 356 11.18 10.82 -8.26
CA ASN A 356 10.35 11.40 -7.22
C ASN A 356 10.60 12.89 -7.06
N LYS A 357 9.58 13.59 -6.59
CA LYS A 357 9.74 14.95 -6.08
C LYS A 357 9.63 14.94 -4.57
N THR A 358 10.71 15.33 -3.86
CA THR A 358 10.70 15.49 -2.40
C THR A 358 10.96 16.95 -2.04
N ASP A 359 9.97 17.57 -1.35
CA ASP A 359 10.08 18.99 -1.04
C ASP A 359 9.56 19.34 0.37
N HIS A 360 10.17 20.36 1.00
CA HIS A 360 9.71 20.95 2.27
C HIS A 360 9.66 19.96 3.45
N ASN A 361 10.43 18.88 3.43
CA ASN A 361 10.55 17.97 4.55
C ASN A 361 11.47 18.57 5.63
N SER A 362 11.26 18.23 6.91
CA SER A 362 12.07 18.75 8.00
C SER A 362 13.39 18.01 8.18
N GLY A 363 13.47 16.77 7.74
CA GLY A 363 14.69 15.99 7.57
C GLY A 363 15.19 16.00 6.11
N PRO A 364 16.06 15.06 5.75
CA PRO A 364 16.49 14.86 4.38
C PRO A 364 15.35 14.63 3.40
N GLY A 365 15.53 15.09 2.15
CA GLY A 365 14.60 14.74 1.08
C GLY A 365 14.56 13.23 0.85
N ILE A 366 15.75 12.59 0.75
CA ILE A 366 15.91 11.13 0.67
C ILE A 366 17.02 10.73 1.64
N GLY A 367 16.72 9.83 2.60
CA GLY A 367 17.67 9.25 3.54
C GLY A 367 17.98 7.77 3.23
N VAL A 368 19.25 7.39 3.26
CA VAL A 368 19.75 6.04 3.02
C VAL A 368 20.57 5.60 4.22
N TYR A 369 20.04 4.68 5.03
CA TYR A 369 20.63 4.24 6.29
C TYR A 369 20.84 2.72 6.30
N GLU A 370 22.01 2.23 6.67
CA GLU A 370 22.32 0.78 6.74
C GLU A 370 21.96 0.01 5.45
N SER A 371 21.92 0.70 4.32
CA SER A 371 21.32 0.22 3.06
C SER A 371 22.36 0.11 1.96
N GLN A 372 22.19 -0.90 1.08
CA GLN A 372 23.21 -1.18 0.06
C GLN A 372 22.63 -1.61 -1.29
N ASN A 373 23.40 -1.33 -2.35
CA ASN A 373 23.07 -1.73 -3.73
C ASN A 373 21.70 -1.19 -4.19
N ASN A 374 21.29 -0.01 -3.71
CA ASN A 374 20.07 0.65 -4.16
C ASN A 374 20.40 1.70 -5.22
N ALA A 375 19.42 2.01 -6.09
CA ALA A 375 19.51 3.04 -7.10
C ALA A 375 18.60 4.23 -6.76
N LEU A 376 19.15 5.45 -6.81
CA LEU A 376 18.46 6.70 -6.57
C LEU A 376 18.63 7.60 -7.80
N ASP A 377 17.68 7.54 -8.75
CA ASP A 377 17.88 8.12 -10.07
C ASP A 377 16.83 9.18 -10.44
N ASP A 378 17.26 10.25 -11.12
CA ASP A 378 16.39 11.27 -11.71
C ASP A 378 15.37 11.87 -10.71
N ASN A 379 15.72 11.95 -9.41
CA ASN A 379 14.86 12.56 -8.42
C ASN A 379 15.05 14.10 -8.40
N ARG A 380 13.95 14.81 -8.11
CA ARG A 380 13.98 16.25 -7.82
C ARG A 380 13.84 16.45 -6.30
N VAL A 381 14.90 16.95 -5.70
CA VAL A 381 15.00 17.09 -4.23
C VAL A 381 15.25 18.56 -3.89
N GLU A 382 14.26 19.24 -3.32
CA GLU A 382 14.33 20.68 -3.16
C GLU A 382 13.69 21.20 -1.88
N ASN A 383 14.24 22.29 -1.33
CA ASN A 383 13.66 22.99 -0.19
C ASN A 383 13.48 22.13 1.06
N ASN A 384 14.25 21.07 1.25
CA ASN A 384 14.24 20.31 2.49
C ASN A 384 15.09 21.03 3.55
N LYS A 385 14.72 20.93 4.83
CA LYS A 385 15.42 21.66 5.90
C LYS A 385 16.77 21.06 6.25
N ASP A 386 16.95 19.78 6.00
CA ASP A 386 18.20 19.03 6.10
C ASP A 386 18.79 18.81 4.70
N SER A 387 19.75 17.89 4.56
CA SER A 387 20.36 17.58 3.26
C SER A 387 19.34 17.13 2.22
N GLY A 388 19.62 17.40 0.96
CA GLY A 388 18.80 16.88 -0.13
C GLY A 388 18.78 15.35 -0.11
N ILE A 389 19.95 14.72 -0.30
CA ILE A 389 20.15 13.28 -0.18
C ILE A 389 21.20 13.02 0.92
N LEU A 390 20.89 12.14 1.87
CA LEU A 390 21.77 11.74 2.96
C LEU A 390 22.10 10.24 2.89
N LEU A 391 23.37 9.89 2.82
CA LEU A 391 23.90 8.53 2.97
C LEU A 391 24.57 8.44 4.33
N ASP A 392 24.05 7.60 5.23
CA ASP A 392 24.52 7.52 6.61
C ASP A 392 24.48 6.08 7.15
N VAL A 393 25.08 5.85 8.31
CA VAL A 393 25.07 4.57 9.03
C VAL A 393 25.44 3.39 8.11
N ALA A 394 26.67 3.42 7.52
CA ALA A 394 27.18 2.39 6.61
C ALA A 394 26.31 2.14 5.36
N ALA A 395 25.80 3.20 4.74
CA ALA A 395 25.18 3.12 3.41
C ALA A 395 26.24 2.80 2.35
N GLN A 396 26.17 1.64 1.69
CA GLN A 396 27.27 1.11 0.87
C GLN A 396 26.83 0.70 -0.54
N ASN A 397 27.71 0.88 -1.51
CA ASN A 397 27.54 0.41 -2.88
C ASN A 397 26.20 0.86 -3.52
N ASN A 398 25.66 1.99 -3.11
CA ASN A 398 24.47 2.56 -3.72
C ASN A 398 24.85 3.38 -4.95
N ASP A 399 23.95 3.46 -5.91
CA ASP A 399 24.05 4.25 -7.12
C ASP A 399 23.16 5.48 -6.98
N VAL A 400 23.73 6.69 -7.08
CA VAL A 400 23.02 7.96 -6.91
C VAL A 400 23.27 8.81 -8.13
N GLY A 401 22.37 8.77 -9.10
CA GLY A 401 22.59 9.33 -10.43
C GLY A 401 21.50 10.29 -10.90
N GLU A 402 21.90 11.24 -11.74
CA GLU A 402 21.02 12.11 -12.52
C GLU A 402 20.01 12.95 -11.68
N ASN A 403 20.21 13.07 -10.36
CA ASN A 403 19.30 13.80 -9.49
C ASN A 403 19.49 15.33 -9.62
N LYS A 404 18.37 16.06 -9.48
CA LYS A 404 18.35 17.53 -9.41
C LYS A 404 18.09 17.96 -7.97
N ILE A 405 19.08 18.58 -7.34
CA ILE A 405 19.10 18.83 -5.90
C ILE A 405 19.38 20.30 -5.62
N GLN A 406 18.38 21.02 -5.08
CA GLN A 406 18.53 22.46 -4.90
C GLN A 406 17.86 22.99 -3.63
N ASP A 407 18.40 24.10 -3.15
CA ASP A 407 17.81 24.90 -2.06
C ASP A 407 17.56 24.09 -0.77
N ASN A 408 18.38 23.06 -0.48
CA ASN A 408 18.27 22.23 0.72
C ASN A 408 19.14 22.79 1.85
N GLY A 409 18.83 22.40 3.10
CA GLY A 409 19.60 22.77 4.29
C GLY A 409 19.18 24.09 4.93
N THR A 410 18.01 24.62 4.63
CA THR A 410 17.64 26.00 5.01
C THR A 410 17.51 26.25 6.51
N THR A 411 17.08 25.27 7.30
CA THR A 411 16.96 25.40 8.77
C THR A 411 16.81 24.01 9.41
N SER A 412 17.85 23.16 9.34
CA SER A 412 17.77 21.86 10.01
C SER A 412 17.70 22.05 11.52
N THR A 413 16.65 21.50 12.13
CA THR A 413 16.51 21.39 13.59
C THR A 413 16.84 19.97 14.07
N ILE A 414 16.91 19.02 13.15
CA ILE A 414 17.15 17.59 13.42
C ILE A 414 18.65 17.32 13.37
N ASN A 415 19.33 17.81 12.36
CA ASN A 415 20.77 17.67 12.21
C ASN A 415 21.36 18.98 11.63
N PRO A 416 21.69 19.97 12.48
CA PRO A 416 22.15 21.28 12.01
C PRO A 416 23.47 21.26 11.23
N ASP A 417 24.22 20.14 11.31
CA ASP A 417 25.48 19.98 10.61
C ASP A 417 25.32 19.24 9.26
N ALA A 418 24.09 18.83 8.90
CA ALA A 418 23.79 18.06 7.68
C ALA A 418 22.90 18.87 6.73
N THR A 419 23.42 20.01 6.23
CA THR A 419 22.67 20.97 5.41
C THR A 419 23.23 21.06 3.98
N ASP A 420 23.57 19.92 3.40
CA ASP A 420 24.23 19.81 2.11
C ASP A 420 23.24 19.38 0.98
N GLY A 421 23.65 19.49 -0.23
CA GLY A 421 22.92 18.92 -1.36
C GLY A 421 22.91 17.40 -1.30
N ILE A 422 24.05 16.77 -1.53
CA ILE A 422 24.29 15.37 -1.22
C ILE A 422 25.32 15.28 -0.10
N ARG A 423 25.01 14.52 0.94
CA ARG A 423 25.93 14.26 2.05
C ARG A 423 26.16 12.78 2.27
N VAL A 424 27.42 12.35 2.23
CA VAL A 424 27.87 11.09 2.80
C VAL A 424 28.42 11.37 4.18
N ASN A 425 27.67 11.00 5.22
CA ASN A 425 27.92 11.43 6.60
C ASN A 425 28.81 10.46 7.39
N ASP A 426 28.48 9.16 7.35
CA ASP A 426 29.23 8.13 8.08
C ASP A 426 30.52 7.74 7.33
N PRO A 427 31.68 7.72 7.99
CA PRO A 427 32.93 7.21 7.42
C PRO A 427 32.86 5.77 6.86
N LEU A 428 31.90 4.96 7.29
CA LEU A 428 31.66 3.60 6.79
C LEU A 428 30.72 3.53 5.57
N SER A 429 30.16 4.66 5.17
CA SER A 429 29.34 4.76 3.95
C SER A 429 30.26 4.86 2.72
N VAL A 430 30.67 3.71 2.21
CA VAL A 430 31.70 3.59 1.18
C VAL A 430 31.25 2.77 -0.03
N GLY A 431 31.98 2.90 -1.14
CA GLY A 431 31.71 2.17 -2.37
C GLY A 431 30.51 2.67 -3.15
N ASN A 432 29.92 3.78 -2.74
CA ASN A 432 28.82 4.39 -3.48
C ASN A 432 29.34 5.08 -4.75
N THR A 433 28.55 5.03 -5.81
CA THR A 433 28.78 5.79 -7.04
C THR A 433 27.78 6.94 -7.08
N LEU A 434 28.30 8.17 -7.14
CA LEU A 434 27.50 9.37 -7.21
C LEU A 434 27.82 10.05 -8.55
N HIS A 435 26.87 10.09 -9.49
CA HIS A 435 27.20 10.48 -10.84
C HIS A 435 26.13 11.37 -11.50
N ASP A 436 26.57 12.26 -12.36
CA ASP A 436 25.73 13.10 -13.21
C ASP A 436 24.66 13.90 -12.46
N ASN A 437 24.81 14.06 -11.12
CA ASN A 437 23.90 14.86 -10.32
C ASN A 437 24.13 16.36 -10.56
N ARG A 438 23.04 17.12 -10.51
CA ARG A 438 23.07 18.58 -10.61
C ARG A 438 22.62 19.20 -9.30
N LEU A 439 23.49 19.98 -8.69
CA LEU A 439 23.28 20.56 -7.38
C LEU A 439 23.48 22.07 -7.41
N ARG A 440 22.63 22.83 -6.72
CA ARG A 440 22.81 24.27 -6.57
C ARG A 440 22.16 24.85 -5.32
N ASN A 441 22.70 25.94 -4.83
CA ASN A 441 22.12 26.73 -3.73
C ASN A 441 21.87 25.93 -2.44
N ASN A 442 22.56 24.83 -2.24
CA ASN A 442 22.44 24.11 -0.96
C ASN A 442 23.27 24.82 0.12
N VAL A 443 22.78 24.87 1.35
CA VAL A 443 23.24 25.85 2.34
C VAL A 443 24.71 25.70 2.71
N THR A 444 25.22 24.50 2.94
CA THR A 444 26.61 24.30 3.36
C THR A 444 27.51 23.93 2.17
N HIS A 445 27.26 22.78 1.57
CA HIS A 445 27.94 22.37 0.35
C HIS A 445 26.93 21.69 -0.61
N ASP A 446 27.21 21.77 -1.90
CA ASP A 446 26.47 20.97 -2.86
C ASP A 446 26.84 19.49 -2.74
N CYS A 447 28.13 19.18 -2.66
CA CYS A 447 28.67 17.83 -2.53
C CYS A 447 29.53 17.69 -1.27
N HIS A 448 29.19 16.73 -0.38
CA HIS A 448 29.93 16.52 0.86
C HIS A 448 30.14 15.03 1.13
N ASP A 449 31.38 14.64 1.46
CA ASP A 449 31.74 13.25 1.76
C ASP A 449 32.77 13.16 2.90
N ASN A 450 32.32 12.62 4.03
CA ASN A 450 33.15 12.40 5.24
C ASN A 450 33.89 11.05 5.23
N SER A 451 33.64 10.19 4.25
CA SER A 451 34.30 8.90 4.17
C SER A 451 35.80 9.03 3.79
N LEU A 452 36.57 8.01 4.08
CA LEU A 452 37.98 7.96 3.73
C LEU A 452 38.26 6.70 2.90
N GLY A 453 39.03 6.86 1.83
CA GLY A 453 39.37 5.72 0.96
C GLY A 453 40.20 6.09 -0.26
N SER A 454 40.09 5.29 -1.30
CA SER A 454 40.83 5.46 -2.55
C SER A 454 39.94 5.96 -3.72
N GLY A 455 38.76 6.46 -3.41
CA GLY A 455 37.85 7.05 -4.39
C GLY A 455 38.19 8.49 -4.75
N THR A 456 37.20 9.24 -5.18
CA THR A 456 37.37 10.64 -5.61
C THR A 456 37.82 11.51 -4.43
N SER A 457 38.83 12.31 -4.62
CA SER A 457 39.39 13.23 -3.60
C SER A 457 39.79 12.54 -2.28
N ASN A 458 40.22 11.28 -2.32
CA ASN A 458 40.55 10.41 -1.17
C ASN A 458 39.35 10.07 -0.26
N THR A 459 38.14 10.15 -0.75
CA THR A 459 36.97 9.60 -0.08
C THR A 459 36.83 8.09 -0.33
N GLY A 460 35.90 7.44 0.34
CA GLY A 460 35.57 6.02 0.11
C GLY A 460 34.62 5.79 -1.08
N ASN A 461 34.20 6.86 -1.78
CA ASN A 461 33.18 6.82 -2.82
C ASN A 461 33.68 7.39 -4.15
N PHE A 462 32.93 7.11 -5.21
CA PHE A 462 33.24 7.55 -6.58
C PHE A 462 32.27 8.65 -6.99
N TRP A 463 32.77 9.88 -7.13
CA TRP A 463 32.03 11.05 -7.61
C TRP A 463 32.42 11.33 -9.05
N VAL A 464 31.46 11.25 -9.98
CA VAL A 464 31.73 11.32 -11.43
C VAL A 464 30.75 12.29 -12.08
N ASN A 465 31.25 13.30 -12.79
CA ASN A 465 30.48 14.27 -13.57
C ASN A 465 29.39 15.01 -12.76
N ASN A 466 29.51 15.11 -11.44
CA ASN A 466 28.57 15.89 -10.67
C ASN A 466 28.83 17.37 -10.85
N ARG A 467 27.77 18.18 -10.92
CA ARG A 467 27.82 19.63 -11.09
C ARG A 467 27.31 20.33 -9.84
N GLY A 468 28.09 21.26 -9.31
CA GLY A 468 27.77 22.03 -8.11
C GLY A 468 28.88 23.02 -7.82
N GLU A 469 28.53 24.11 -7.12
CA GLU A 469 29.49 25.22 -6.87
C GLU A 469 30.42 24.93 -5.70
N THR A 470 29.98 24.11 -4.75
CA THR A 470 30.69 23.89 -3.49
C THR A 470 30.88 22.40 -3.17
N SER A 471 32.08 22.03 -2.69
CA SER A 471 32.34 20.64 -2.30
C SER A 471 33.31 20.51 -1.13
N GLN A 472 33.09 19.47 -0.29
CA GLN A 472 33.92 19.08 0.85
C GLN A 472 34.13 17.56 0.84
N PRO A 473 35.34 17.03 0.60
CA PRO A 473 36.55 17.74 0.15
C PRO A 473 36.38 18.36 -1.25
N LEU A 474 37.31 19.21 -1.62
CA LEU A 474 37.30 19.82 -2.98
C LEU A 474 37.43 18.76 -4.07
N GLY A 475 36.68 18.95 -5.16
CA GLY A 475 36.76 18.13 -6.37
C GLY A 475 35.76 16.96 -6.41
N LEU A 476 34.71 16.97 -5.55
CA LEU A 476 33.58 16.03 -5.65
C LEU A 476 32.58 16.49 -6.71
N CYS A 477 32.39 17.81 -6.85
CA CYS A 477 31.58 18.45 -7.90
C CYS A 477 32.47 19.41 -8.72
N GLY A 478 32.10 19.61 -10.00
CA GLY A 478 32.59 20.68 -10.87
C GLY A 478 31.57 21.79 -11.03
N GLU A 479 32.00 22.96 -11.52
CA GLU A 479 31.12 24.10 -11.78
C GLU A 479 30.04 23.74 -12.83
N ASP A 480 28.83 24.22 -12.65
CA ASP A 480 27.75 24.08 -13.64
C ASP A 480 27.75 25.30 -14.59
N GLU A 481 28.20 25.12 -15.82
CA GLU A 481 28.24 26.19 -16.82
C GLU A 481 26.86 26.46 -17.47
N ASN A 482 25.80 25.66 -17.19
CA ASN A 482 24.49 25.75 -17.86
C ASN A 482 23.31 25.75 -16.89
N ASP A 483 22.86 26.93 -16.48
CA ASP A 483 21.72 27.14 -15.57
C ASP A 483 20.33 26.84 -16.22
N ALA A 484 20.26 26.74 -17.55
CA ALA A 484 18.98 26.60 -18.27
C ALA A 484 18.27 25.24 -18.09
N ASP A 485 18.97 24.19 -17.69
CA ASP A 485 18.41 22.82 -17.61
C ASP A 485 17.70 22.50 -16.30
N PHE A 486 17.73 23.42 -15.31
CA PHE A 486 17.00 23.20 -14.05
C PHE A 486 15.49 23.45 -14.17
N GLU A 487 15.06 24.23 -15.14
CA GLU A 487 13.66 24.69 -15.25
C GLU A 487 12.72 23.72 -15.96
N THR A 488 13.20 22.70 -16.67
CA THR A 488 12.40 21.88 -17.60
C THR A 488 11.96 20.51 -17.07
N SER A 489 11.98 20.24 -15.77
CA SER A 489 11.47 18.97 -15.30
C SER A 489 9.93 19.00 -15.19
N THR A 490 9.28 18.12 -15.93
CA THR A 490 7.86 17.80 -15.81
C THR A 490 7.48 17.51 -14.35
N VAL A 491 6.42 18.15 -13.87
CA VAL A 491 5.87 17.88 -12.53
C VAL A 491 5.25 16.49 -12.56
N TYR A 492 5.90 15.53 -11.94
CA TYR A 492 5.38 14.18 -11.77
C TYR A 492 4.34 14.16 -10.64
N GLY A 493 3.30 13.38 -10.77
CA GLY A 493 2.28 13.18 -9.72
C GLY A 493 0.84 13.50 -10.13
N TRP A 494 0.61 13.91 -11.39
CA TRP A 494 -0.75 14.15 -11.88
C TRP A 494 -0.99 13.43 -13.22
N ASP A 495 -2.04 12.59 -13.26
CA ASP A 495 -2.48 11.93 -14.48
C ASP A 495 -3.78 12.60 -14.97
N PRO A 496 -3.74 13.33 -16.12
CA PRO A 496 -4.92 13.96 -16.70
C PRO A 496 -6.00 12.96 -17.15
N ALA A 497 -5.70 11.67 -17.21
CA ALA A 497 -6.70 10.63 -17.49
C ALA A 497 -7.70 10.42 -16.34
N TYR A 498 -7.44 11.01 -15.15
CA TYR A 498 -8.32 10.94 -13.99
C TYR A 498 -8.75 12.34 -13.52
N PRO A 499 -9.60 13.02 -14.27
CA PRO A 499 -9.98 14.43 -14.00
C PRO A 499 -10.71 14.65 -12.67
N TRP A 500 -11.25 13.58 -12.05
CA TRP A 500 -11.88 13.68 -10.74
C TRP A 500 -10.86 13.83 -9.59
N TYR A 501 -9.61 13.44 -9.78
CA TYR A 501 -8.54 13.68 -8.82
C TYR A 501 -8.17 15.17 -8.71
N ASP A 502 -8.32 15.91 -9.81
CA ASP A 502 -8.01 17.35 -9.90
C ASP A 502 -9.25 18.23 -9.63
N ALA A 503 -10.43 17.74 -9.99
CA ALA A 503 -11.69 18.42 -9.69
C ALA A 503 -11.92 18.61 -8.17
N PHE A 504 -11.20 17.83 -7.37
CA PHE A 504 -11.29 17.85 -5.92
C PHE A 504 -10.18 18.64 -5.23
N GLY A 505 -9.47 19.52 -5.94
CA GLY A 505 -8.46 20.46 -5.45
C GLY A 505 -7.81 20.08 -4.12
N VAL A 506 -6.53 19.97 -4.07
CA VAL A 506 -5.76 19.50 -2.92
C VAL A 506 -5.81 20.52 -1.77
N GLY A 507 -7.01 20.77 -1.22
CA GLY A 507 -7.21 21.62 -0.03
C GLY A 507 -7.80 20.79 1.10
N ALA A 508 -7.29 20.95 2.31
CA ALA A 508 -7.80 20.29 3.51
C ALA A 508 -9.29 20.57 3.79
N ASP A 509 -9.87 21.58 3.13
CA ASP A 509 -11.22 22.08 3.35
C ASP A 509 -12.24 21.60 2.30
N TYR A 510 -11.87 20.65 1.42
CA TYR A 510 -12.79 20.17 0.41
C TYR A 510 -13.76 19.14 0.99
N ASP A 511 -15.08 19.41 0.83
CA ASP A 511 -16.13 18.49 1.28
C ASP A 511 -16.26 17.30 0.31
N TRP A 512 -15.45 16.27 0.57
CA TRP A 512 -15.43 15.02 -0.17
C TRP A 512 -16.78 14.30 -0.11
N ALA A 513 -17.47 14.37 1.02
CA ALA A 513 -18.79 13.76 1.17
C ALA A 513 -19.81 14.40 0.22
N ALA A 514 -19.80 15.73 0.09
CA ALA A 514 -20.65 16.43 -0.85
C ALA A 514 -20.29 16.12 -2.30
N ALA A 515 -19.01 16.03 -2.63
CA ALA A 515 -18.55 15.72 -3.99
C ALA A 515 -18.94 14.30 -4.42
N TYR A 516 -18.74 13.33 -3.56
CA TYR A 516 -19.11 11.94 -3.85
C TYR A 516 -20.62 11.69 -3.77
N ALA A 517 -21.38 12.45 -2.98
CA ALA A 517 -22.85 12.32 -2.89
C ALA A 517 -23.58 12.61 -4.22
N THR A 518 -22.92 13.28 -5.17
CA THR A 518 -23.45 13.55 -6.51
C THR A 518 -23.19 12.44 -7.53
N ILE A 519 -22.33 11.46 -7.21
CA ILE A 519 -21.95 10.35 -8.09
C ILE A 519 -22.85 9.16 -7.76
N ASP A 520 -23.66 8.71 -8.71
CA ASP A 520 -24.39 7.45 -8.52
C ASP A 520 -23.45 6.23 -8.62
N THR A 521 -23.85 5.13 -7.98
CA THR A 521 -23.04 3.93 -7.86
C THR A 521 -22.72 3.25 -9.21
N GLU A 522 -23.58 3.40 -10.21
CA GLU A 522 -23.32 2.85 -11.55
C GLU A 522 -22.27 3.70 -12.29
N SER A 523 -22.34 5.03 -12.14
CA SER A 523 -21.34 5.96 -12.68
C SER A 523 -19.98 5.73 -12.03
N LEU A 524 -19.92 5.42 -10.72
CA LEU A 524 -18.68 5.11 -10.04
C LEU A 524 -17.99 3.86 -10.62
N LEU A 525 -18.77 2.81 -10.91
CA LEU A 525 -18.25 1.59 -11.54
C LEU A 525 -17.71 1.82 -12.96
N GLN A 526 -18.27 2.81 -13.69
CA GLN A 526 -17.81 3.17 -15.02
C GLN A 526 -16.54 4.05 -14.99
N LEU A 527 -16.35 4.83 -13.92
CA LEU A 527 -15.20 5.70 -13.75
C LEU A 527 -13.98 4.94 -13.21
N LEU A 528 -14.18 3.80 -12.54
CA LEU A 528 -13.09 2.95 -12.11
C LEU A 528 -12.41 2.31 -13.33
N PRO A 529 -11.06 2.21 -13.34
CA PRO A 529 -10.35 1.63 -14.46
C PRO A 529 -10.94 0.26 -14.81
N GLN A 530 -11.38 0.08 -16.04
CA GLN A 530 -11.86 -1.19 -16.58
C GLN A 530 -10.67 -2.13 -16.77
N VAL A 531 -10.06 -2.56 -15.67
CA VAL A 531 -9.06 -3.63 -15.71
C VAL A 531 -9.83 -4.95 -15.85
N PRO A 532 -9.58 -5.73 -16.90
CA PRO A 532 -10.23 -7.02 -17.06
C PRO A 532 -10.02 -7.86 -15.79
N LEU A 533 -11.10 -8.42 -15.25
CA LEU A 533 -11.10 -9.31 -14.07
C LEU A 533 -10.25 -10.60 -14.24
N GLY A 534 -9.51 -10.72 -15.34
CA GLY A 534 -8.62 -11.84 -15.67
C GLY A 534 -7.12 -11.55 -15.49
N GLY A 535 -6.72 -10.38 -14.97
CA GLY A 535 -5.33 -9.93 -14.93
C GLY A 535 -4.56 -10.22 -13.64
N ILE A 536 -5.01 -11.11 -12.76
CA ILE A 536 -4.15 -11.61 -11.67
C ILE A 536 -3.06 -12.44 -12.35
N ARG A 537 -1.89 -11.85 -12.56
CA ARG A 537 -0.69 -12.63 -12.89
C ARG A 537 -0.49 -13.61 -11.74
N ARG A 538 -0.86 -14.87 -11.95
CA ARG A 538 -0.34 -15.97 -11.14
C ARG A 538 1.18 -15.89 -11.26
N VAL A 539 1.82 -15.36 -10.24
CA VAL A 539 3.24 -15.62 -10.00
C VAL A 539 3.29 -17.11 -9.69
N ILE A 540 3.57 -17.91 -10.70
CA ILE A 540 3.94 -19.32 -10.50
C ILE A 540 5.30 -19.26 -9.84
N VAL A 541 5.32 -19.32 -8.51
CA VAL A 541 6.53 -19.63 -7.77
C VAL A 541 6.83 -21.09 -8.11
N SER A 542 7.80 -21.29 -8.98
CA SER A 542 8.37 -22.62 -9.22
C SER A 542 8.93 -23.15 -7.89
N PRO A 543 8.47 -24.29 -7.37
CA PRO A 543 9.09 -24.90 -6.21
C PRO A 543 10.36 -25.56 -6.70
N ASN A 544 11.50 -24.92 -6.55
CA ASN A 544 12.86 -25.45 -6.55
C ASN A 544 13.86 -24.39 -7.02
N GLN A 545 14.38 -23.62 -6.10
CA GLN A 545 15.84 -23.45 -5.92
C GLN A 545 16.12 -22.87 -4.55
#